data_c385c0e521ef4a972504079ec7797085
#
_entry.id   c385c0e521ef4a972504079ec7797085
#
_cell.length_a   1.000
_cell.length_b   1.000
_cell.length_c   1.000
_cell.angle_alpha   90.00
_cell.angle_beta   90.00
_cell.angle_gamma   90.00
#
_symmetry.space_group_name_H-M   'P 1'
#
loop_
_entity.id
_entity.type
_entity.pdbx_description
1 polymer ?
#
loop_
_entity_poly.entity_id
_entity_poly.type
_entity_poly.pdbx_seq_one_letter_code
_entity_poly.pdbx_strand_id
1 'polypeptide(L)'
;MKQTLGVTLRDADSFDGTESYLLRNPNLSFIALVNDIAVGCVMCGHDGRRGYLQHLLVLPDHRRKGIANQLVQSCLLALEKIGILKTHIDVLTTNQAAHAYWQSQAWQLRTDIYRMSFVSKGSENV
;
A
#
# COMPACT_ATOMS: atom_id res chain seq x y z
N MET A 1 -11.18 2.15 6.27
CA MET A 1 -10.01 2.89 6.76
C MET A 1 -10.35 4.33 6.99
N LYS A 2 -9.88 4.89 8.07
CA LYS A 2 -10.08 6.32 8.32
C LYS A 2 -9.03 7.12 7.56
N GLN A 3 -9.42 8.30 7.11
CA GLN A 3 -8.50 9.21 6.46
C GLN A 3 -7.52 9.77 7.49
N THR A 4 -6.23 9.73 7.16
CA THR A 4 -5.18 10.34 7.97
C THR A 4 -4.32 11.20 7.06
N LEU A 5 -3.47 12.03 7.67
CA LEU A 5 -2.59 12.90 6.91
C LEU A 5 -1.68 12.08 6.00
N GLY A 6 -1.66 12.43 4.72
CA GLY A 6 -0.84 11.76 3.71
C GLY A 6 -1.50 10.57 3.02
N VAL A 7 -2.74 10.25 3.38
CA VAL A 7 -3.50 9.19 2.73
C VAL A 7 -4.62 9.80 1.90
N THR A 8 -4.70 9.41 0.63
CA THR A 8 -5.78 9.82 -0.27
C THR A 8 -6.79 8.70 -0.37
N LEU A 9 -8.04 8.97 -0.01
CA LEU A 9 -9.12 7.98 -0.08
C LEU A 9 -9.91 8.15 -1.37
N ARG A 10 -10.35 7.04 -1.95
CA ARG A 10 -11.18 6.96 -3.14
C ARG A 10 -12.44 6.16 -2.83
N ASP A 11 -13.39 6.11 -3.76
CA ASP A 11 -14.60 5.31 -3.60
C ASP A 11 -14.28 3.84 -3.35
N ALA A 12 -13.22 3.32 -3.97
CA ALA A 12 -12.75 1.96 -3.75
C ALA A 12 -12.20 1.73 -2.33
N ASP A 13 -11.96 2.80 -1.57
CA ASP A 13 -11.45 2.73 -0.19
C ASP A 13 -12.59 2.73 0.85
N SER A 14 -13.86 2.64 0.41
CA SER A 14 -14.99 2.45 1.30
C SER A 14 -14.84 1.12 2.06
N PHE A 15 -15.67 0.93 3.11
CA PHE A 15 -15.66 -0.34 3.85
C PHE A 15 -15.87 -1.53 2.92
N ASP A 16 -16.87 -1.47 2.04
CA ASP A 16 -17.16 -2.58 1.12
C ASP A 16 -16.02 -2.79 0.13
N GLY A 17 -15.43 -1.72 -0.39
CA GLY A 17 -14.31 -1.82 -1.30
C GLY A 17 -13.09 -2.44 -0.64
N THR A 18 -12.80 -2.06 0.60
CA THR A 18 -11.68 -2.62 1.36
C THR A 18 -11.91 -4.10 1.67
N GLU A 19 -13.12 -4.45 2.09
CA GLU A 19 -13.46 -5.85 2.37
C GLU A 19 -13.30 -6.71 1.12
N SER A 20 -13.82 -6.27 -0.01
CA SER A 20 -13.67 -6.99 -1.29
C SER A 20 -12.20 -7.18 -1.65
N TYR A 21 -11.38 -6.15 -1.45
CA TYR A 21 -9.96 -6.21 -1.73
C TYR A 21 -9.27 -7.28 -0.87
N LEU A 22 -9.55 -7.28 0.42
CA LEU A 22 -8.93 -8.22 1.36
C LEU A 22 -9.38 -9.66 1.09
N LEU A 23 -10.63 -9.87 0.70
CA LEU A 23 -11.13 -11.19 0.33
C LEU A 23 -10.51 -11.70 -0.96
N ARG A 24 -10.29 -10.81 -1.94
CA ARG A 24 -9.62 -11.15 -3.21
C ARG A 24 -8.14 -11.48 -2.99
N ASN A 25 -7.51 -10.87 -1.99
CA ASN A 25 -6.07 -10.97 -1.76
C ASN A 25 -5.80 -11.43 -0.32
N PRO A 26 -6.14 -12.69 0.02
CA PRO A 26 -6.00 -13.17 1.39
C PRO A 26 -4.53 -13.28 1.82
N ASN A 27 -4.28 -13.02 3.10
CA ASN A 27 -2.98 -13.23 3.75
C ASN A 27 -1.85 -12.34 3.22
N LEU A 28 -2.16 -11.22 2.55
CA LEU A 28 -1.16 -10.33 1.99
C LEU A 28 -1.12 -8.96 2.68
N SER A 29 -2.15 -8.60 3.43
CA SER A 29 -2.23 -7.33 4.14
C SER A 29 -1.97 -7.53 5.61
N PHE A 30 -1.35 -6.53 6.26
CA PHE A 30 -0.88 -6.70 7.63
C PHE A 30 -1.18 -5.48 8.48
N ILE A 31 -1.36 -5.73 9.78
CA ILE A 31 -1.55 -4.70 10.79
C ILE A 31 -0.42 -4.85 11.80
N ALA A 32 0.19 -3.72 12.19
CA ALA A 32 1.18 -3.70 13.26
C ALA A 32 0.49 -3.40 14.58
N LEU A 33 0.75 -4.23 15.57
CA LEU A 33 0.19 -4.07 16.91
C LEU A 33 1.31 -3.77 17.91
N VAL A 34 1.06 -2.81 18.80
CA VAL A 34 1.90 -2.54 19.97
C VAL A 34 0.98 -2.60 21.18
N ASN A 35 1.23 -3.51 22.11
CA ASN A 35 0.38 -3.74 23.28
C ASN A 35 -1.10 -3.93 22.88
N ASP A 36 -1.32 -4.74 21.83
CA ASP A 36 -2.63 -5.05 21.27
C ASP A 36 -3.37 -3.86 20.66
N ILE A 37 -2.67 -2.74 20.43
CA ILE A 37 -3.25 -1.55 19.79
C ILE A 37 -2.69 -1.45 18.38
N ALA A 38 -3.58 -1.28 17.39
CA ALA A 38 -3.17 -1.11 16.00
C ALA A 38 -2.48 0.24 15.81
N VAL A 39 -1.22 0.22 15.37
CA VAL A 39 -0.40 1.43 15.19
C VAL A 39 0.07 1.59 13.76
N GLY A 40 -0.19 0.63 12.90
CA GLY A 40 0.18 0.72 11.51
C GLY A 40 -0.53 -0.35 10.69
N CYS A 41 -0.56 -0.15 9.38
CA CYS A 41 -1.15 -1.12 8.47
C CYS A 41 -0.59 -0.95 7.06
N VAL A 42 -0.76 -1.98 6.27
CA VAL A 42 -0.46 -1.96 4.84
C VAL A 42 -1.41 -2.90 4.13
N MET A 43 -1.90 -2.48 2.98
CA MET A 43 -2.71 -3.32 2.11
C MET A 43 -1.86 -3.80 0.94
N CYS A 44 -2.01 -5.06 0.58
CA CYS A 44 -1.23 -5.66 -0.48
C CYS A 44 -2.09 -6.64 -1.27
N GLY A 45 -1.93 -6.62 -2.58
CA GLY A 45 -2.60 -7.54 -3.48
C GLY A 45 -1.74 -7.84 -4.69
N HIS A 46 -2.29 -8.58 -5.64
CA HIS A 46 -1.60 -8.91 -6.88
C HIS A 46 -2.60 -9.16 -8.01
N ASP A 47 -2.08 -9.11 -9.22
CA ASP A 47 -2.85 -9.38 -10.43
C ASP A 47 -2.55 -10.77 -11.03
N GLY A 48 -1.85 -11.62 -10.29
CA GLY A 48 -1.39 -12.92 -10.75
C GLY A 48 0.05 -12.90 -11.25
N ARG A 49 0.62 -11.71 -11.49
CA ARG A 49 1.98 -11.56 -12.01
C ARG A 49 2.82 -10.57 -11.24
N ARG A 50 2.22 -9.48 -10.77
CA ARG A 50 2.89 -8.39 -10.04
C ARG A 50 2.12 -8.09 -8.78
N GLY A 51 2.84 -7.70 -7.74
CA GLY A 51 2.23 -7.24 -6.50
C GLY A 51 2.02 -5.74 -6.49
N TYR A 52 1.13 -5.28 -5.64
CA TYR A 52 0.82 -3.86 -5.47
C TYR A 52 0.60 -3.57 -3.99
N LEU A 53 1.39 -2.65 -3.45
CA LEU A 53 1.20 -2.15 -2.08
C LEU A 53 0.29 -0.94 -2.11
N GLN A 54 -0.56 -0.81 -1.10
CA GLN A 54 -1.46 0.33 -0.94
C GLN A 54 -1.56 0.70 0.54
N HIS A 55 -1.79 1.97 0.80
CA HIS A 55 -2.16 2.47 2.14
C HIS A 55 -1.20 2.06 3.25
N LEU A 56 0.11 2.16 2.99
CA LEU A 56 1.08 2.00 4.06
C LEU A 56 0.96 3.18 5.02
N LEU A 57 0.66 2.88 6.27
CA LEU A 57 0.39 3.89 7.28
C LEU A 57 0.96 3.45 8.63
N VAL A 58 1.64 4.38 9.30
CA VAL A 58 2.09 4.20 10.68
C VAL A 58 1.69 5.46 11.43
N LEU A 59 1.08 5.29 12.62
CA LEU A 59 0.67 6.42 13.45
C LEU A 59 1.89 7.27 13.83
N PRO A 60 1.73 8.62 13.92
CA PRO A 60 2.87 9.52 14.14
C PRO A 60 3.76 9.16 15.34
N ASP A 61 3.17 8.76 16.45
CA ASP A 61 3.93 8.44 17.66
C ASP A 61 4.74 7.14 17.55
N HIS A 62 4.51 6.37 16.49
CA HIS A 62 5.17 5.09 16.28
C HIS A 62 6.08 5.07 15.04
N ARG A 63 6.30 6.24 14.45
CA ARG A 63 7.20 6.38 13.30
C ARG A 63 8.66 6.30 13.74
N ARG A 64 9.55 6.01 12.78
CA ARG A 64 11.00 5.90 12.97
C ARG A 64 11.41 4.77 13.92
N LYS A 65 10.56 3.74 14.03
CA LYS A 65 10.86 2.56 14.85
C LYS A 65 10.96 1.29 14.00
N GLY A 66 11.00 1.42 12.68
CA GLY A 66 11.11 0.29 11.78
C GLY A 66 9.80 -0.43 11.49
N ILE A 67 8.66 0.08 11.96
CA ILE A 67 7.35 -0.58 11.75
C ILE A 67 6.98 -0.61 10.28
N ALA A 68 7.17 0.50 9.56
CA ALA A 68 6.87 0.54 8.13
C ALA A 68 7.68 -0.51 7.37
N ASN A 69 8.97 -0.63 7.67
CA ASN A 69 9.83 -1.61 7.04
C ASN A 69 9.37 -3.04 7.33
N GLN A 70 8.95 -3.33 8.56
CA GLN A 70 8.44 -4.65 8.92
C GLN A 70 7.15 -4.97 8.17
N LEU A 71 6.25 -3.99 8.04
CA LEU A 71 5.01 -4.17 7.29
C LEU A 71 5.30 -4.47 5.81
N VAL A 72 6.17 -3.69 5.20
CA VAL A 72 6.55 -3.89 3.79
C VAL A 72 7.20 -5.26 3.61
N GLN A 73 8.14 -5.62 4.47
CA GLN A 73 8.81 -6.92 4.38
C GLN A 73 7.83 -8.08 4.52
N SER A 74 6.85 -7.97 5.40
CA SER A 74 5.81 -8.98 5.54
C SER A 74 5.04 -9.19 4.24
N CYS A 75 4.69 -8.08 3.56
CA CYS A 75 4.01 -8.15 2.27
C CYS A 75 4.89 -8.81 1.20
N LEU A 76 6.15 -8.38 1.09
CA LEU A 76 7.04 -8.89 0.07
C LEU A 76 7.32 -10.39 0.26
N LEU A 77 7.49 -10.83 1.50
CA LEU A 77 7.67 -12.25 1.79
C LEU A 77 6.42 -13.06 1.48
N ALA A 78 5.23 -12.54 1.81
CA ALA A 78 3.98 -13.22 1.50
C ALA A 78 3.77 -13.35 -0.02
N LEU A 79 4.08 -12.30 -0.77
CA LEU A 79 4.01 -12.32 -2.22
C LEU A 79 5.01 -13.31 -2.81
N GLU A 80 6.22 -13.33 -2.29
CA GLU A 80 7.28 -14.24 -2.74
C GLU A 80 6.86 -15.69 -2.59
N LYS A 81 6.17 -16.03 -1.50
CA LYS A 81 5.68 -17.38 -1.26
C LYS A 81 4.69 -17.86 -2.31
N ILE A 82 4.01 -16.96 -2.98
CA ILE A 82 3.06 -17.32 -4.06
C ILE A 82 3.65 -17.02 -5.44
N GLY A 83 4.96 -16.78 -5.52
CA GLY A 83 5.66 -16.64 -6.80
C GLY A 83 5.67 -15.24 -7.39
N ILE A 84 5.25 -14.22 -6.63
CA ILE A 84 5.24 -12.83 -7.08
C ILE A 84 6.54 -12.17 -6.64
N LEU A 85 7.40 -11.85 -7.60
CA LEU A 85 8.76 -11.38 -7.31
C LEU A 85 8.98 -9.89 -7.55
N LYS A 86 8.00 -9.21 -8.16
CA LYS A 86 8.11 -7.77 -8.46
C LYS A 86 6.84 -7.08 -7.98
N THR A 87 7.02 -5.99 -7.25
CA THR A 87 5.92 -5.27 -6.61
C THR A 87 6.02 -3.80 -6.93
N HIS A 88 4.87 -3.17 -7.13
CA HIS A 88 4.75 -1.75 -7.44
C HIS A 88 4.04 -1.02 -6.32
N ILE A 89 4.32 0.27 -6.21
CA ILE A 89 3.55 1.19 -5.38
C ILE A 89 3.37 2.49 -6.14
N ASP A 90 2.19 3.08 -6.02
CA ASP A 90 1.90 4.38 -6.60
C ASP A 90 2.09 5.45 -5.53
N VAL A 91 2.88 6.46 -5.84
CA VAL A 91 3.20 7.55 -4.93
C VAL A 91 2.87 8.87 -5.64
N LEU A 92 2.10 9.73 -4.98
CA LEU A 92 1.80 11.04 -5.55
C LEU A 92 3.11 11.79 -5.82
N THR A 93 3.19 12.44 -6.98
CA THR A 93 4.40 13.18 -7.37
C THR A 93 4.75 14.29 -6.38
N THR A 94 3.75 14.81 -5.66
CA THR A 94 3.92 15.88 -4.68
C THR A 94 4.34 15.38 -3.31
N ASN A 95 4.29 14.07 -3.05
CA ASN A 95 4.65 13.51 -1.75
C ASN A 95 6.14 13.19 -1.69
N GLN A 96 6.95 14.22 -1.48
CA GLN A 96 8.41 14.09 -1.50
C GLN A 96 8.95 13.20 -0.38
N ALA A 97 8.32 13.24 0.78
CA ALA A 97 8.75 12.39 1.90
C ALA A 97 8.58 10.92 1.58
N ALA A 98 7.46 10.55 0.94
CA ALA A 98 7.24 9.18 0.51
C ALA A 98 8.23 8.75 -0.57
N HIS A 99 8.51 9.62 -1.54
CA HIS A 99 9.52 9.34 -2.56
C HIS A 99 10.88 9.03 -1.92
N ALA A 100 11.31 9.88 -0.98
CA ALA A 100 12.59 9.70 -0.30
C ALA A 100 12.61 8.36 0.46
N TYR A 101 11.52 8.04 1.15
CA TYR A 101 11.43 6.77 1.89
C TYR A 101 11.58 5.57 0.96
N TRP A 102 10.79 5.50 -0.14
CA TRP A 102 10.83 4.34 -1.01
C TRP A 102 12.17 4.19 -1.72
N GLN A 103 12.76 5.30 -2.16
CA GLN A 103 14.09 5.27 -2.77
C GLN A 103 15.17 4.81 -1.79
N SER A 104 15.07 5.21 -0.51
CA SER A 104 16.01 4.77 0.52
C SER A 104 15.90 3.27 0.78
N GLN A 105 14.77 2.64 0.44
CA GLN A 105 14.53 1.21 0.60
C GLN A 105 14.77 0.43 -0.70
N ALA A 106 15.51 1.02 -1.64
CA ALA A 106 15.89 0.40 -2.92
C ALA A 106 14.72 0.20 -3.91
N TRP A 107 13.62 0.92 -3.72
CA TRP A 107 12.56 0.94 -4.72
C TRP A 107 12.94 1.90 -5.85
N GLN A 108 12.73 1.46 -7.09
CA GLN A 108 13.15 2.22 -8.27
C GLN A 108 12.00 3.06 -8.80
N LEU A 109 12.24 4.36 -8.94
CA LEU A 109 11.29 5.25 -9.61
C LEU A 109 11.27 4.92 -11.10
N ARG A 110 10.09 4.60 -11.63
CA ARG A 110 9.92 4.31 -13.05
C ARG A 110 9.68 5.62 -13.79
N THR A 111 10.54 5.92 -14.75
CA THR A 111 10.44 7.11 -15.59
C THR A 111 10.19 6.78 -17.05
N ASP A 112 10.13 5.50 -17.37
CA ASP A 112 10.00 4.97 -18.73
C ASP A 112 8.55 4.64 -19.11
N ILE A 113 7.60 4.82 -18.18
CA ILE A 113 6.19 4.53 -18.44
C ILE A 113 5.32 5.65 -17.91
N TYR A 114 4.15 5.76 -18.51
CA TYR A 114 3.02 6.53 -17.98
C TYR A 114 1.89 5.58 -17.72
N ARG A 115 1.13 5.84 -16.65
CA ARG A 115 -0.11 5.13 -16.40
C ARG A 115 -1.26 5.94 -16.99
N MET A 116 -2.13 5.28 -17.74
CA MET A 116 -3.35 5.88 -18.27
C MET A 116 -4.54 5.18 -17.63
N SER A 117 -5.56 5.94 -17.26
CA SER A 117 -6.75 5.41 -16.58
C SER A 117 -8.01 5.77 -17.35
N PHE A 118 -8.99 4.87 -17.32
CA PHE A 118 -10.30 5.09 -17.92
C PHE A 118 -11.36 4.75 -16.87
N VAL A 119 -12.31 5.67 -16.68
CA VAL A 119 -13.40 5.46 -15.73
C VAL A 119 -14.68 5.16 -16.52
N SER A 120 -15.20 3.94 -16.37
CA SER A 120 -16.39 3.51 -17.10
C SER A 120 -17.68 4.16 -16.60
N LYS A 121 -17.80 4.32 -15.28
CA LYS A 121 -18.93 4.96 -14.62
C LYS A 121 -18.46 5.61 -13.33
N GLY A 122 -19.21 6.61 -12.88
CA GLY A 122 -18.90 7.32 -11.65
C GLY A 122 -18.08 8.58 -11.89
N SER A 123 -17.49 9.09 -10.84
CA SER A 123 -16.66 10.28 -10.90
C SER A 123 -15.19 9.90 -11.04
N GLU A 124 -14.35 10.91 -11.18
CA GLU A 124 -12.89 10.72 -11.17
C GLU A 124 -12.39 10.11 -9.85
N ASN A 125 -13.25 10.09 -8.84
CA ASN A 125 -12.90 9.60 -7.52
C ASN A 125 -13.12 8.08 -7.36
N VAL A 126 -13.55 7.43 -8.39
CA VAL A 126 -13.74 5.97 -8.40
C VAL A 126 -12.43 5.23 -8.13
#